data_7ee340df03808e75b91dd790fb7b5510
#
_entry.id   7ee340df03808e75b91dd790fb7b5510
#
_cell.length_a   1.000
_cell.length_b   1.000
_cell.length_c   1.000
_cell.angle_alpha   90.00
_cell.angle_beta   90.00
_cell.angle_gamma   90.00
#
_symmetry.space_group_name_H-M   'P 1'
#
loop_
_entity.id
_entity.type
_entity.pdbx_description
1 polymer ?
#
loop_
_entity_poly.entity_id
_entity_poly.type
_entity_poly.pdbx_seq_one_letter_code
_entity_poly.pdbx_strand_id
1 'polypeptide(L)'
;AQEKFNNVIALNYIDHKLETIKLSFKISKKMYVESLPLHHSQKVVSENETECIIELYMSPTYDFVMELLSMGSEIKVLEPKSLQEEIKSKLLQTLNLYP
;
A
#
# COMPACT_ATOMS: atom_id res chain seq x y z
N ALA A 1 19.58 20.79 8.01
CA ALA A 1 19.31 20.75 7.73
C ALA A 1 18.99 20.94 7.37
N GLN A 2 18.81 20.67 7.24
CA GLN A 2 18.52 20.58 6.86
C GLN A 2 18.11 20.31 6.54
N GLU A 3 17.97 19.79 6.51
CA GLU A 3 17.63 19.29 6.19
C GLU A 3 16.99 19.17 6.48
N LYS A 4 16.73 19.30 6.98
CA LYS A 4 15.93 19.09 7.28
C LYS A 4 15.14 19.49 7.40
N PHE A 5 14.57 19.27 6.95
CA PHE A 5 13.68 19.37 6.79
C PHE A 5 12.84 19.43 6.67
N ASN A 6 12.35 19.50 6.69
CA ASN A 6 11.48 19.20 6.38
C ASN A 6 11.04 18.43 6.25
N ASN A 7 10.79 18.56 6.50
CA ASN A 7 10.97 17.32 6.24
C ASN A 7 10.81 16.23 7.26
N VAL A 8 10.32 16.46 8.49
CA VAL A 8 10.18 15.39 9.45
C VAL A 8 9.25 14.31 8.95
N ILE A 9 8.16 14.69 8.34
CA ILE A 9 7.24 13.72 7.74
C ILE A 9 7.94 12.92 6.66
N ALA A 10 8.73 13.59 5.87
CA ALA A 10 9.45 12.91 4.80
C ALA A 10 10.42 11.88 5.34
N LEU A 11 10.96 12.11 6.54
CA LEU A 11 11.90 11.17 7.12
C LEU A 11 11.31 9.79 7.32
N ASN A 12 10.01 9.71 7.58
CA ASN A 12 9.35 8.43 7.74
C ASN A 12 9.36 7.61 6.47
N TYR A 13 9.48 8.27 5.33
CA TYR A 13 9.49 7.59 4.04
C TYR A 13 10.88 7.53 3.43
N ILE A 14 11.76 8.40 3.92
CA ILE A 14 13.16 8.40 3.46
C ILE A 14 13.91 7.19 3.98
N ASP A 15 13.53 6.73 5.15
CA ASP A 15 14.12 5.52 5.71
C ASP A 15 13.67 4.32 4.91
N HIS A 16 14.10 4.24 3.68
CA HIS A 16 13.62 3.33 2.65
C HIS A 16 14.01 1.89 2.91
N LYS A 17 13.48 1.35 3.97
CA LYS A 17 13.73 -0.02 4.32
C LYS A 17 12.89 -0.93 3.43
N LEU A 18 13.55 -1.80 2.69
CA LEU A 18 12.83 -2.73 1.83
C LEU A 18 12.05 -3.74 2.67
N GLU A 19 10.83 -3.99 2.30
CA GLU A 19 9.96 -4.89 3.02
C GLU A 19 9.16 -5.74 2.04
N THR A 20 8.80 -6.93 2.50
CA THR A 20 7.87 -7.76 1.74
C THR A 20 6.47 -7.28 2.06
N ILE A 21 5.74 -6.91 1.03
CA ILE A 21 4.38 -6.39 1.15
C ILE A 21 3.44 -7.38 0.49
N LYS A 22 2.40 -7.77 1.20
CA LYS A 22 1.37 -8.65 0.64
C LYS A 22 0.05 -7.93 0.63
N LEU A 23 -0.60 -7.98 -0.52
CA LEU A 23 -1.88 -7.31 -0.72
C LEU A 23 -2.88 -8.31 -1.27
N SER A 24 -4.13 -8.17 -0.83
CA SER A 24 -5.23 -8.96 -1.35
C SER A 24 -6.18 -8.02 -2.09
N PHE A 25 -6.64 -8.43 -3.25
CA PHE A 25 -7.63 -7.65 -3.97
C PHE A 25 -8.64 -8.60 -4.62
N LYS A 26 -9.80 -8.04 -4.97
CA LYS A 26 -10.86 -8.82 -5.56
C LYS A 26 -10.41 -9.40 -6.90
N ILE A 27 -10.79 -10.65 -7.14
CA ILE A 27 -10.37 -11.34 -8.35
C ILE A 27 -10.82 -10.58 -9.61
N SER A 28 -11.90 -9.84 -9.51
CA SER A 28 -12.39 -9.03 -10.63
C SER A 28 -11.43 -7.92 -11.02
N LYS A 29 -10.49 -7.57 -10.13
CA LYS A 29 -9.50 -6.53 -10.39
C LYS A 29 -8.17 -7.09 -10.88
N LYS A 30 -8.06 -8.41 -10.99
CA LYS A 30 -6.79 -9.05 -11.33
C LYS A 30 -6.18 -8.52 -12.61
N MET A 31 -6.96 -8.44 -13.68
CA MET A 31 -6.44 -7.96 -14.95
C MET A 31 -5.96 -6.52 -14.87
N TYR A 32 -6.70 -5.69 -14.14
CA TYR A 32 -6.33 -4.30 -13.97
C TYR A 32 -4.98 -4.17 -13.26
N VAL A 33 -4.83 -4.91 -12.15
CA VAL A 33 -3.61 -4.82 -11.36
C VAL A 33 -2.42 -5.39 -12.11
N GLU A 34 -2.65 -6.45 -12.89
CA GLU A 34 -1.58 -7.01 -13.70
C GLU A 34 -1.17 -6.11 -14.86
N SER A 35 -2.14 -5.37 -15.42
CA SER A 35 -1.85 -4.44 -16.51
C SER A 35 -1.12 -3.20 -16.03
N LEU A 36 -1.38 -2.79 -14.79
CA LEU A 36 -0.77 -1.60 -14.19
C LEU A 36 -0.12 -1.98 -12.86
N PRO A 37 1.02 -2.69 -12.91
CA PRO A 37 1.64 -3.16 -11.67
C PRO A 37 2.02 -2.01 -10.75
N LEU A 38 1.85 -2.24 -9.46
CA LEU A 38 2.20 -1.24 -8.45
C LEU A 38 3.70 -1.08 -8.32
N HIS A 39 4.46 -2.12 -8.68
CA HIS A 39 5.91 -2.10 -8.59
C HIS A 39 6.43 -3.23 -9.47
N HIS A 40 7.66 -3.08 -9.99
CA HIS A 40 8.23 -4.09 -10.87
C HIS A 40 8.46 -5.43 -10.19
N SER A 41 8.52 -5.46 -8.85
CA SER A 41 8.71 -6.71 -8.11
C SER A 41 7.41 -7.47 -7.89
N GLN A 42 6.28 -6.93 -8.35
CA GLN A 42 4.96 -7.51 -8.11
C GLN A 42 4.85 -8.92 -8.71
N LYS A 43 4.33 -9.85 -7.91
CA LYS A 43 4.05 -11.19 -8.40
C LYS A 43 2.84 -11.75 -7.69
N VAL A 44 2.09 -12.60 -8.38
CA VAL A 44 0.95 -13.28 -7.79
C VAL A 44 1.47 -14.46 -7.00
N VAL A 45 1.10 -14.57 -5.74
CA VAL A 45 1.53 -15.69 -4.90
C VAL A 45 0.40 -16.65 -4.60
N SER A 46 -0.85 -16.21 -4.75
CA SER A 46 -2.00 -17.05 -4.51
C SER A 46 -3.24 -16.43 -5.14
N GLU A 47 -4.18 -17.25 -5.55
CA GLU A 47 -5.46 -16.73 -6.00
C GLU A 47 -6.52 -17.82 -5.88
N ASN A 48 -7.76 -17.38 -5.72
CA ASN A 48 -8.89 -18.28 -5.71
C ASN A 48 -10.05 -17.59 -6.47
N GLU A 49 -11.27 -18.08 -6.27
CA GLU A 49 -12.42 -17.57 -7.02
C GLU A 49 -12.82 -16.15 -6.63
N THR A 50 -12.42 -15.69 -5.45
CA THR A 50 -12.86 -14.41 -4.93
C THR A 50 -11.76 -13.38 -4.78
N GLU A 51 -10.52 -13.83 -4.59
CA GLU A 51 -9.43 -12.88 -4.35
C GLU A 51 -8.12 -13.35 -4.96
N CYS A 52 -7.24 -12.39 -5.13
CA CYS A 52 -5.90 -12.62 -5.63
C CYS A 52 -4.93 -11.96 -4.65
N ILE A 53 -3.88 -12.68 -4.30
CA ILE A 53 -2.88 -12.17 -3.36
C ILE A 53 -1.58 -11.96 -4.12
N ILE A 54 -1.05 -10.76 -4.03
CA ILE A 54 0.22 -10.42 -4.66
C ILE A 54 1.26 -10.08 -3.60
N GLU A 55 2.50 -10.21 -3.99
CA GLU A 55 3.62 -9.89 -3.13
C GLU A 55 4.52 -8.89 -3.85
N LEU A 56 5.00 -7.90 -3.11
CA LEU A 56 5.92 -6.89 -3.62
C LEU A 56 7.10 -6.81 -2.66
N TYR A 57 8.25 -6.45 -3.18
CA TYR A 57 9.41 -6.22 -2.35
C TYR A 57 9.90 -4.80 -2.62
N MET A 58 9.58 -3.89 -1.73
CA MET A 58 9.86 -2.48 -1.91
C MET A 58 9.74 -1.74 -0.59
N SER A 59 10.16 -0.49 -0.60
CA SER A 59 9.93 0.43 0.50
C SER A 59 8.56 1.07 0.31
N PRO A 60 7.66 0.98 1.29
CA PRO A 60 6.36 1.66 1.15
C PRO A 60 6.55 3.17 1.28
N THR A 61 6.48 3.85 0.16
CA THR A 61 6.61 5.30 0.09
C THR A 61 5.25 5.95 0.28
N TYR A 62 5.27 7.28 0.47
CA TYR A 62 4.03 8.03 0.57
C TYR A 62 3.16 7.83 -0.68
N ASP A 63 3.79 7.89 -1.86
CA ASP A 63 3.06 7.71 -3.11
C ASP A 63 2.40 6.34 -3.18
N PHE A 64 3.10 5.31 -2.70
CA PHE A 64 2.56 3.96 -2.68
C PHE A 64 1.34 3.89 -1.74
N VAL A 65 1.45 4.50 -0.57
CA VAL A 65 0.34 4.54 0.39
C VAL A 65 -0.87 5.24 -0.23
N MET A 66 -0.64 6.36 -0.90
CA MET A 66 -1.73 7.08 -1.56
C MET A 66 -2.36 6.24 -2.67
N GLU A 67 -1.55 5.50 -3.40
CA GLU A 67 -2.04 4.61 -4.44
C GLU A 67 -2.97 3.55 -3.85
N LEU A 68 -2.57 2.95 -2.73
CA LEU A 68 -3.40 1.95 -2.07
C LEU A 68 -4.71 2.56 -1.59
N LEU A 69 -4.65 3.75 -1.03
CA LEU A 69 -5.86 4.43 -0.56
C LEU A 69 -6.81 4.75 -1.71
N SER A 70 -6.26 5.04 -2.88
CA SER A 70 -7.09 5.35 -4.05
C SER A 70 -7.90 4.16 -4.52
N MET A 71 -7.49 2.96 -4.18
CA MET A 71 -8.23 1.75 -4.55
C MET A 71 -9.39 1.45 -3.61
N GLY A 72 -9.44 2.16 -2.48
CA GLY A 72 -10.56 2.05 -1.56
C GLY A 72 -10.71 0.67 -0.96
N SER A 73 -11.93 0.17 -0.97
CA SER A 73 -12.24 -1.11 -0.34
C SER A 73 -11.91 -2.32 -1.20
N GLU A 74 -11.34 -2.12 -2.37
CA GLU A 74 -11.06 -3.22 -3.29
C GLU A 74 -9.71 -3.85 -3.08
N ILE A 75 -8.89 -3.26 -2.24
CA ILE A 75 -7.57 -3.80 -1.92
C ILE A 75 -7.40 -3.81 -0.40
N LYS A 76 -6.65 -4.78 0.08
CA LYS A 76 -6.44 -4.95 1.50
C LYS A 76 -4.98 -5.28 1.75
N VAL A 77 -4.37 -4.58 2.69
CA VAL A 77 -2.99 -4.85 3.09
C VAL A 77 -2.98 -6.03 4.05
N LEU A 78 -2.25 -7.08 3.70
CA LEU A 78 -2.08 -8.23 4.57
C LEU A 78 -0.82 -8.11 5.40
N GLU A 79 0.25 -7.64 4.80
CA GLU A 79 1.55 -7.45 5.44
C GLU A 79 2.28 -6.29 4.80
N PRO A 80 3.15 -5.59 5.51
CA PRO A 80 3.47 -5.75 6.93
C PRO A 80 2.44 -5.05 7.80
N LYS A 81 2.46 -5.36 9.08
CA LYS A 81 1.50 -4.76 10.01
C LYS A 81 1.64 -3.24 10.10
N SER A 82 2.86 -2.74 10.03
CA SER A 82 3.09 -1.30 10.07
C SER A 82 2.37 -0.57 8.94
N LEU A 83 2.37 -1.14 7.75
CA LEU A 83 1.67 -0.55 6.61
C LEU A 83 0.15 -0.66 6.83
N GLN A 84 -0.30 -1.78 7.35
CA GLN A 84 -1.70 -2.00 7.67
C GLN A 84 -2.20 -0.92 8.64
N GLU A 85 -1.42 -0.64 9.69
CA GLU A 85 -1.78 0.36 10.68
C GLU A 85 -1.77 1.76 10.09
N GLU A 86 -0.84 2.04 9.21
CA GLU A 86 -0.78 3.35 8.56
C GLU A 86 -2.01 3.58 7.69
N ILE A 87 -2.42 2.57 6.93
CA ILE A 87 -3.62 2.66 6.09
C ILE A 87 -4.85 2.88 6.96
N LYS A 88 -4.97 2.11 8.05
CA LYS A 88 -6.10 2.25 8.97
C LYS A 88 -6.16 3.65 9.56
N SER A 89 -5.01 4.17 9.97
CA SER A 89 -4.95 5.50 10.58
C SER A 89 -5.43 6.56 9.60
N LYS A 90 -4.98 6.50 8.34
CA LYS A 90 -5.38 7.47 7.34
C LYS A 90 -6.87 7.37 7.01
N LEU A 91 -7.40 6.17 6.99
CA LEU A 91 -8.83 5.96 6.75
C LEU A 91 -9.67 6.55 7.88
N LEU A 92 -9.22 6.36 9.12
CA LEU A 92 -9.92 6.93 10.28
C LEU A 92 -9.90 8.46 10.23
N GLN A 93 -8.75 9.03 9.91
CA GLN A 93 -8.65 10.49 9.79
C GLN A 93 -9.57 11.01 8.71
N THR A 94 -9.64 10.30 7.59
CA THR A 94 -10.51 10.69 6.49
C THR A 94 -11.97 10.57 6.90
N LEU A 95 -12.33 9.47 7.54
CA LEU A 95 -13.69 9.25 8.00
C LEU A 95 -14.15 10.36 8.94
N ASN A 96 -13.26 10.81 9.81
CA ASN A 96 -13.57 11.83 10.79
C ASN A 96 -13.82 13.22 10.18
N LEU A 97 -13.51 13.39 8.89
CA LEU A 97 -13.80 14.64 8.20
C LEU A 97 -15.28 14.75 7.84
N TYR A 98 -16.00 13.67 7.88
CA TYR A 98 -17.41 13.64 7.47
C TYR A 98 -18.31 13.40 8.64
N PRO A 99 -19.47 14.07 8.65
CA PRO A 99 -20.46 13.91 9.74
C PRO A 99 -21.09 12.53 9.75
#